data_be2355f15b628098222fbc251acfcff4
#
_entry.id   be2355f15b628098222fbc251acfcff4
#
_cell.length_a   1.000
_cell.length_b   1.000
_cell.length_c   1.000
_cell.angle_alpha   90.00
_cell.angle_beta   90.00
_cell.angle_gamma   90.00
#
_symmetry.space_group_name_H-M   'P 1'
#
loop_
_entity.id
_entity.type
_entity.pdbx_description
1 polymer ?
#
loop_
_entity_poly.entity_id
_entity_poly.type
_entity_poly.pdbx_seq_one_letter_code
_entity_poly.pdbx_strand_id
1 'polypeptide(L)'
;MFLSTYENKLDKKWRVSVPASFRSYLGSLGYNGVICYPSFNNPSIEGCAQNRIEKLSNAIDSLNPFEEKRDIFATSVLAESVNLQFDSEGRISIPDKLLNHAKIKQSMLFVGQGTTFQIWEPKLYEKFKVLARKKANLNRANLKWDTQFKKEGKWQ
;
A
#
# COMPACT_ATOMS: atom_id res chain seq x y z
N MET A 1 -11.12 -4.41 3.86
CA MET A 1 -10.24 -3.50 3.09
C MET A 1 -9.52 -2.52 4.01
N PHE A 2 -8.50 -1.87 3.49
CA PHE A 2 -7.74 -0.86 4.24
C PHE A 2 -8.33 0.52 3.96
N LEU A 3 -8.80 1.19 5.01
CA LEU A 3 -9.40 2.53 4.95
C LEU A 3 -8.79 3.42 6.01
N SER A 4 -8.94 4.72 5.84
CA SER A 4 -8.51 5.76 6.78
C SER A 4 -6.98 5.94 6.85
N THR A 5 -6.58 6.91 7.62
CA THR A 5 -5.17 7.27 7.83
C THR A 5 -4.88 7.29 9.33
N TYR A 6 -3.78 6.65 9.71
CA TYR A 6 -3.36 6.53 11.11
C TYR A 6 -1.90 6.92 11.24
N GLU A 7 -1.56 7.71 12.25
CA GLU A 7 -0.17 8.05 12.55
C GLU A 7 0.35 7.18 13.70
N ASN A 8 1.50 6.55 13.50
CA ASN A 8 2.22 5.79 14.52
C ASN A 8 3.72 6.12 14.47
N LYS A 9 4.42 5.78 15.53
CA LYS A 9 5.86 6.08 15.68
C LYS A 9 6.66 4.80 15.90
N LEU A 10 7.89 4.79 15.39
CA LEU A 10 8.87 3.77 15.74
C LEU A 10 9.18 3.82 17.24
N ASP A 11 9.24 2.66 17.87
CA ASP A 11 9.69 2.52 19.26
C ASP A 11 11.23 2.50 19.34
N LYS A 12 11.77 2.36 20.56
CA LYS A 12 13.22 2.33 20.79
C LYS A 12 13.93 1.14 20.11
N LYS A 13 13.18 0.10 19.74
CA LYS A 13 13.70 -1.08 19.05
C LYS A 13 13.35 -1.08 17.56
N TRP A 14 12.97 0.08 17.02
CA TRP A 14 12.66 0.28 15.60
C TRP A 14 11.46 -0.54 15.11
N ARG A 15 10.50 -0.80 16.00
CA ARG A 15 9.23 -1.45 15.67
C ARG A 15 8.13 -0.41 15.64
N VAL A 16 7.09 -0.68 14.85
CA VAL A 16 5.92 0.19 14.76
C VAL A 16 4.65 -0.65 14.82
N SER A 17 3.65 -0.16 15.54
CA SER A 17 2.33 -0.78 15.57
C SER A 17 1.62 -0.57 14.25
N VAL A 18 1.09 -1.64 13.68
CA VAL A 18 0.17 -1.57 12.54
C VAL A 18 -1.22 -1.24 13.07
N PRO A 19 -1.99 -0.35 12.42
CA PRO A 19 -3.33 -0.02 12.88
C PRO A 19 -4.19 -1.26 13.13
N ALA A 20 -4.95 -1.26 14.23
CA ALA A 20 -5.75 -2.42 14.65
C ALA A 20 -6.74 -2.85 13.56
N SER A 21 -7.37 -1.90 12.85
CA SER A 21 -8.29 -2.19 11.75
C SER A 21 -7.59 -2.89 10.58
N PHE A 22 -6.34 -2.54 10.30
CA PHE A 22 -5.54 -3.19 9.25
C PHE A 22 -5.18 -4.61 9.66
N ARG A 23 -4.75 -4.81 10.90
CA ARG A 23 -4.46 -6.15 11.44
C ARG A 23 -5.71 -7.03 11.46
N SER A 24 -6.86 -6.47 11.82
CA SER A 24 -8.14 -7.18 11.83
C SER A 24 -8.51 -7.66 10.42
N TYR A 25 -8.35 -6.81 9.42
CA TYR A 25 -8.61 -7.19 8.03
C TYR A 25 -7.67 -8.32 7.57
N LEU A 26 -6.37 -8.18 7.83
CA LEU A 26 -5.38 -9.21 7.49
C LEU A 26 -5.68 -10.53 8.21
N GLY A 27 -6.05 -10.46 9.48
CA GLY A 27 -6.44 -11.64 10.28
C GLY A 27 -7.69 -12.32 9.74
N SER A 28 -8.67 -11.56 9.24
CA SER A 28 -9.87 -12.12 8.61
C SER A 28 -9.56 -12.92 7.33
N LEU A 29 -8.44 -12.62 6.69
CA LEU A 29 -7.93 -13.36 5.54
C LEU A 29 -6.99 -14.52 5.93
N GLY A 30 -6.74 -14.70 7.23
CA GLY A 30 -5.87 -15.75 7.74
C GLY A 30 -4.38 -15.39 7.83
N TYR A 31 -4.02 -14.11 7.72
CA TYR A 31 -2.62 -13.67 7.75
C TYR A 31 -2.26 -13.02 9.08
N ASN A 32 -1.06 -13.35 9.58
CA ASN A 32 -0.48 -12.74 10.78
C ASN A 32 0.73 -11.86 10.43
N GLY A 33 0.63 -11.14 9.36
CA GLY A 33 1.69 -10.27 8.87
C GLY A 33 1.26 -9.51 7.63
N VAL A 34 2.20 -8.80 7.04
CA VAL A 34 1.97 -7.96 5.87
C VAL A 34 3.18 -8.04 4.94
N ILE A 35 2.93 -7.94 3.65
CA ILE A 35 3.98 -7.83 2.64
C ILE A 35 4.15 -6.37 2.28
N CYS A 36 5.40 -5.89 2.32
CA CYS A 36 5.75 -4.51 2.01
C CYS A 36 6.78 -4.45 0.89
N TYR A 37 6.65 -3.44 0.04
CA TYR A 37 7.61 -3.15 -1.03
C TYR A 37 7.62 -1.64 -1.33
N PRO A 38 8.69 -1.11 -1.96
CA PRO A 38 8.74 0.31 -2.28
C PRO A 38 7.74 0.67 -3.38
N SER A 39 7.01 1.79 -3.20
CA SER A 39 6.11 2.30 -4.23
C SER A 39 6.87 2.70 -5.48
N PHE A 40 6.26 2.50 -6.67
CA PHE A 40 6.89 2.88 -7.94
C PHE A 40 7.01 4.39 -8.11
N ASN A 41 5.94 5.12 -7.85
CA ASN A 41 5.83 6.52 -8.24
C ASN A 41 6.01 7.49 -7.08
N ASN A 42 6.06 6.99 -5.86
CA ASN A 42 6.05 7.82 -4.65
C ASN A 42 7.14 7.41 -3.68
N PRO A 43 7.65 8.34 -2.86
CA PRO A 43 8.55 8.00 -1.76
C PRO A 43 7.76 7.42 -0.58
N SER A 44 7.12 6.28 -0.82
CA SER A 44 6.29 5.58 0.15
C SER A 44 6.50 4.08 0.08
N ILE A 45 5.97 3.36 1.06
CA ILE A 45 6.01 1.90 1.13
C ILE A 45 4.60 1.40 0.83
N GLU A 46 4.47 0.43 -0.08
CA GLU A 46 3.22 -0.30 -0.29
C GLU A 46 3.12 -1.45 0.70
N GLY A 47 1.94 -1.65 1.28
CA GLY A 47 1.62 -2.78 2.14
C GLY A 47 0.39 -3.52 1.64
N CYS A 48 0.43 -4.85 1.70
CA CYS A 48 -0.70 -5.68 1.25
C CYS A 48 -0.70 -7.05 1.90
N ALA A 49 -1.82 -7.76 1.74
CA ALA A 49 -1.93 -9.16 2.11
C ALA A 49 -1.26 -10.06 1.07
N GLN A 50 -0.92 -11.27 1.46
CA GLN A 50 -0.27 -12.25 0.58
C GLN A 50 -1.10 -12.54 -0.68
N ASN A 51 -2.42 -12.66 -0.58
CA ASN A 51 -3.27 -12.91 -1.74
C ASN A 51 -3.17 -11.78 -2.78
N ARG A 52 -2.92 -10.55 -2.36
CA ARG A 52 -2.75 -9.41 -3.26
C ARG A 52 -1.42 -9.50 -4.02
N ILE A 53 -0.33 -9.86 -3.33
CA ILE A 53 0.98 -10.02 -4.00
C ILE A 53 0.96 -11.21 -4.96
N GLU A 54 0.21 -12.26 -4.65
CA GLU A 54 0.02 -13.40 -5.55
C GLU A 54 -0.69 -12.98 -6.84
N LYS A 55 -1.73 -12.15 -6.77
CA LYS A 55 -2.39 -11.58 -7.95
C LYS A 55 -1.44 -10.75 -8.79
N LEU A 56 -0.61 -9.94 -8.15
CA LEU A 56 0.39 -9.13 -8.84
C LEU A 56 1.45 -10.03 -9.51
N SER A 57 1.91 -11.07 -8.83
CA SER A 57 2.82 -12.07 -9.37
C SER A 57 2.24 -12.74 -10.61
N ASN A 58 0.96 -13.13 -10.56
CA ASN A 58 0.27 -13.74 -11.70
C ASN A 58 0.17 -12.77 -12.88
N ALA A 59 -0.10 -11.50 -12.61
CA ALA A 59 -0.13 -10.46 -13.65
C ALA A 59 1.25 -10.28 -14.32
N ILE A 60 2.32 -10.32 -13.54
CA ILE A 60 3.70 -10.25 -14.05
C ILE A 60 4.02 -11.50 -14.89
N ASP A 61 3.62 -12.69 -14.43
CA ASP A 61 3.83 -13.94 -15.15
C ASP A 61 3.06 -14.00 -16.47
N SER A 62 1.98 -13.24 -16.62
CA SER A 62 1.23 -13.17 -17.88
C SER A 62 1.93 -12.37 -18.97
N LEU A 63 2.97 -11.61 -18.61
CA LEU A 63 3.79 -10.87 -19.57
C LEU A 63 4.66 -11.85 -20.38
N ASN A 64 5.02 -11.45 -21.61
CA ASN A 64 5.91 -12.25 -22.45
C ASN A 64 7.25 -12.47 -21.72
N PRO A 65 7.68 -13.75 -21.48
CA PRO A 65 8.92 -14.04 -20.76
C PRO A 65 10.19 -13.61 -21.50
N PHE A 66 10.09 -13.33 -22.79
CA PHE A 66 11.21 -12.85 -23.63
C PHE A 66 11.29 -11.32 -23.70
N GLU A 67 10.32 -10.60 -23.10
CA GLU A 67 10.35 -9.14 -23.03
C GLU A 67 10.95 -8.66 -21.70
N GLU A 68 11.68 -7.55 -21.79
CA GLU A 68 12.31 -6.91 -20.63
C GLU A 68 11.32 -6.50 -19.55
N LYS A 69 10.07 -6.18 -19.91
CA LYS A 69 9.02 -5.72 -18.98
C LYS A 69 8.79 -6.68 -17.82
N ARG A 70 8.81 -7.99 -18.08
CA ARG A 70 8.60 -8.99 -17.02
C ARG A 70 9.69 -8.89 -15.95
N ASP A 71 10.96 -8.83 -16.36
CA ASP A 71 12.08 -8.74 -15.43
C ASP A 71 12.08 -7.42 -14.65
N ILE A 72 11.74 -6.31 -15.32
CA ILE A 72 11.64 -5.01 -14.67
C ILE A 72 10.61 -5.04 -13.55
N PHE A 73 9.41 -5.53 -13.80
CA PHE A 73 8.35 -5.60 -12.78
C PHE A 73 8.65 -6.62 -11.70
N ALA A 74 9.13 -7.80 -12.05
CA ALA A 74 9.51 -8.83 -11.09
C ALA A 74 10.60 -8.32 -10.14
N THR A 75 11.60 -7.61 -10.66
CA THR A 75 12.69 -7.03 -9.87
C THR A 75 12.19 -5.89 -8.98
N SER A 76 11.40 -4.99 -9.53
CA SER A 76 10.95 -3.78 -8.81
C SER A 76 9.93 -4.08 -7.71
N VAL A 77 9.15 -5.14 -7.84
CA VAL A 77 8.12 -5.50 -6.86
C VAL A 77 8.49 -6.76 -6.10
N LEU A 78 8.58 -7.90 -6.80
CA LEU A 78 8.71 -9.20 -6.13
C LEU A 78 10.05 -9.35 -5.41
N ALA A 79 11.15 -8.99 -6.07
CA ALA A 79 12.48 -9.07 -5.46
C ALA A 79 12.68 -8.08 -4.31
N GLU A 80 11.97 -6.94 -4.33
CA GLU A 80 12.04 -5.92 -3.29
C GLU A 80 11.03 -6.13 -2.16
N SER A 81 10.10 -7.08 -2.32
CA SER A 81 9.09 -7.37 -1.30
C SER A 81 9.68 -8.09 -0.10
N VAL A 82 9.18 -7.72 1.07
CA VAL A 82 9.53 -8.39 2.34
C VAL A 82 8.25 -8.81 3.05
N ASN A 83 8.27 -9.99 3.66
CA ASN A 83 7.18 -10.50 4.47
C ASN A 83 7.46 -10.16 5.93
N LEU A 84 6.66 -9.29 6.52
CA LEU A 84 6.82 -8.80 7.89
C LEU A 84 5.76 -9.43 8.78
N GLN A 85 6.20 -10.24 9.75
CA GLN A 85 5.31 -10.87 10.71
C GLN A 85 4.97 -9.91 11.85
N PHE A 86 3.72 -9.98 12.33
CA PHE A 86 3.33 -9.28 13.55
C PHE A 86 3.94 -9.95 14.78
N ASP A 87 4.43 -9.16 15.72
CA ASP A 87 4.76 -9.66 17.04
C ASP A 87 3.47 -9.81 17.88
N SER A 88 3.59 -10.24 19.15
CA SER A 88 2.45 -10.46 20.04
C SER A 88 1.60 -9.20 20.29
N GLU A 89 2.17 -8.02 20.05
CA GLU A 89 1.49 -6.73 20.24
C GLU A 89 1.09 -6.04 18.92
N GLY A 90 1.18 -6.75 17.79
CA GLY A 90 0.78 -6.23 16.50
C GLY A 90 1.76 -5.24 15.88
N ARG A 91 3.03 -5.32 16.26
CA ARG A 91 4.09 -4.48 15.71
C ARG A 91 4.86 -5.23 14.63
N ILE A 92 5.44 -4.44 13.71
CA ILE A 92 6.35 -4.95 12.67
C ILE A 92 7.69 -4.22 12.76
N SER A 93 8.73 -4.88 12.25
CA SER A 93 10.06 -4.28 12.07
C SER A 93 10.27 -4.03 10.58
N ILE A 94 10.22 -2.76 10.18
CA ILE A 94 10.39 -2.38 8.78
C ILE A 94 11.89 -2.30 8.48
N PRO A 95 12.37 -2.98 7.42
CA PRO A 95 13.78 -2.90 7.04
C PRO A 95 14.22 -1.47 6.71
N ASP A 96 15.46 -1.16 7.03
CA ASP A 96 16.04 0.17 6.80
C ASP A 96 15.94 0.61 5.34
N LYS A 97 16.09 -0.30 4.39
CA LYS A 97 15.97 0.03 2.95
C LYS A 97 14.61 0.63 2.61
N LEU A 98 13.53 0.15 3.24
CA LEU A 98 12.18 0.67 3.02
C LEU A 98 11.99 2.00 3.75
N LEU A 99 12.46 2.13 4.98
CA LEU A 99 12.40 3.37 5.74
C LEU A 99 13.18 4.48 5.01
N ASN A 100 14.35 4.16 4.47
CA ASN A 100 15.18 5.12 3.71
C ASN A 100 14.49 5.52 2.40
N HIS A 101 13.87 4.58 1.69
CA HIS A 101 13.11 4.87 0.47
C HIS A 101 11.99 5.88 0.75
N ALA A 102 11.28 5.72 1.85
CA ALA A 102 10.17 6.59 2.24
C ALA A 102 10.62 7.80 3.07
N LYS A 103 11.92 7.94 3.35
CA LYS A 103 12.49 9.03 4.18
C LYS A 103 11.87 9.10 5.58
N ILE A 104 11.49 7.97 6.13
CA ILE A 104 10.90 7.85 7.45
C ILE A 104 12.01 7.76 8.50
N LYS A 105 11.94 8.62 9.51
CA LYS A 105 12.90 8.64 10.61
C LYS A 105 12.29 8.18 11.93
N GLN A 106 11.08 8.61 12.24
CA GLN A 106 10.39 8.24 13.47
C GLN A 106 8.90 8.07 13.29
N SER A 107 8.20 9.11 12.85
CA SER A 107 6.75 9.07 12.64
C SER A 107 6.40 8.63 11.23
N MET A 108 5.30 7.91 11.09
CA MET A 108 4.79 7.48 9.79
C MET A 108 3.27 7.46 9.76
N LEU A 109 2.71 7.62 8.58
CA LEU A 109 1.27 7.49 8.34
C LEU A 109 0.99 6.18 7.63
N PHE A 110 0.03 5.43 8.15
CA PHE A 110 -0.57 4.28 7.48
C PHE A 110 -1.81 4.77 6.74
N VAL A 111 -1.78 4.70 5.43
CA VAL A 111 -2.81 5.29 4.55
C VAL A 111 -3.54 4.19 3.81
N GLY A 112 -4.82 3.96 4.13
CA GLY A 112 -5.65 2.95 3.48
C GLY A 112 -5.92 3.29 2.01
N GLN A 113 -5.78 2.29 1.14
CA GLN A 113 -5.97 2.40 -0.31
C GLN A 113 -6.90 1.31 -0.85
N GLY A 114 -7.77 0.75 -0.01
CA GLY A 114 -8.67 -0.34 -0.40
C GLY A 114 -8.04 -1.72 -0.25
N THR A 115 -7.54 -2.29 -1.33
CA THR A 115 -6.86 -3.61 -1.30
C THR A 115 -5.41 -3.55 -0.85
N THR A 116 -4.85 -2.35 -0.75
CA THR A 116 -3.49 -2.08 -0.28
C THR A 116 -3.52 -0.95 0.73
N PHE A 117 -2.40 -0.68 1.36
CA PHE A 117 -2.17 0.55 2.09
C PHE A 117 -0.77 1.07 1.79
N GLN A 118 -0.53 2.33 2.12
CA GLN A 118 0.77 2.96 1.97
C GLN A 118 1.29 3.43 3.31
N ILE A 119 2.61 3.47 3.45
CA ILE A 119 3.26 4.07 4.62
C ILE A 119 4.07 5.26 4.13
N TRP A 120 3.80 6.42 4.72
CA TRP A 120 4.39 7.69 4.32
C TRP A 120 5.05 8.41 5.48
N GLU A 121 6.08 9.18 5.17
CA GLU A 121 6.55 10.24 6.05
C GLU A 121 5.47 11.34 6.12
N PRO A 122 5.10 11.84 7.32
CA PRO A 122 3.95 12.72 7.47
C PRO A 122 3.96 13.99 6.63
N LYS A 123 5.10 14.68 6.54
CA LYS A 123 5.20 15.92 5.77
C LYS A 123 5.12 15.70 4.26
N LEU A 124 5.71 14.60 3.78
CA LEU A 124 5.63 14.24 2.37
C LEU A 124 4.21 13.85 1.99
N TYR A 125 3.50 13.16 2.88
CA TYR A 125 2.11 12.80 2.66
C TYR A 125 1.21 14.04 2.55
N GLU A 126 1.39 15.04 3.40
CA GLU A 126 0.58 16.27 3.31
C GLU A 126 0.72 16.95 1.95
N LYS A 127 1.92 17.02 1.40
CA LYS A 127 2.15 17.55 0.06
C LYS A 127 1.47 16.70 -1.02
N PHE A 128 1.61 15.39 -0.93
CA PHE A 128 0.99 14.44 -1.86
C PHE A 128 -0.54 14.53 -1.82
N LYS A 129 -1.11 14.60 -0.63
CA LYS A 129 -2.56 14.68 -0.40
C LYS A 129 -3.18 15.90 -1.09
N VAL A 130 -2.53 17.06 -0.98
CA VAL A 130 -3.00 18.29 -1.64
C VAL A 130 -3.01 18.13 -3.16
N LEU A 131 -1.93 17.60 -3.74
CA LEU A 131 -1.83 17.35 -5.17
C LEU A 131 -2.82 16.29 -5.63
N ALA A 132 -2.98 15.22 -4.88
CA ALA A 132 -3.91 14.14 -5.18
C ALA A 132 -5.35 14.66 -5.27
N ARG A 133 -5.75 15.52 -4.33
CA ARG A 133 -7.10 16.10 -4.34
C ARG A 133 -7.34 16.97 -5.56
N LYS A 134 -6.37 17.82 -5.94
CA LYS A 134 -6.46 18.63 -7.15
C LYS A 134 -6.59 17.78 -8.40
N LYS A 135 -5.76 16.77 -8.54
CA LYS A 135 -5.77 15.84 -9.67
C LYS A 135 -7.06 15.03 -9.72
N ALA A 136 -7.58 14.59 -8.57
CA ALA A 136 -8.84 13.87 -8.48
C ALA A 136 -10.01 14.73 -8.99
N ASN A 137 -10.07 16.00 -8.59
CA ASN A 137 -11.09 16.93 -9.07
C ASN A 137 -11.04 17.15 -10.59
N LEU A 138 -9.84 17.23 -11.16
CA LEU A 138 -9.65 17.38 -12.61
C LEU A 138 -10.00 16.11 -13.40
N ASN A 139 -9.84 14.94 -12.79
CA ASN A 139 -9.97 13.63 -13.44
C ASN A 139 -11.20 12.84 -12.99
N ARG A 140 -12.11 13.43 -12.22
CA ARG A 140 -13.26 12.68 -11.65
C ARG A 140 -14.15 12.04 -12.69
N ALA A 141 -14.22 12.60 -13.92
CA ALA A 141 -14.98 12.03 -15.03
C ALA A 141 -14.43 10.68 -15.51
N ASN A 142 -13.17 10.35 -15.19
CA ASN A 142 -12.55 9.07 -15.50
C ASN A 142 -13.02 7.95 -14.57
N LEU A 143 -13.65 8.28 -13.45
CA LEU A 143 -14.21 7.32 -12.52
C LEU A 143 -15.62 6.94 -12.99
N LYS A 144 -15.78 5.72 -13.48
CA LYS A 144 -16.96 5.26 -14.24
C LYS A 144 -18.10 4.66 -13.42
N TRP A 145 -18.02 4.66 -12.12
CA TRP A 145 -19.06 4.07 -11.26
C TRP A 145 -20.43 4.75 -11.41
N ASP A 146 -20.46 6.07 -11.63
CA ASP A 146 -21.68 6.86 -11.81
C ASP A 146 -22.43 6.48 -13.11
N THR A 147 -21.70 6.12 -14.15
CA THR A 147 -22.29 5.70 -15.43
C THR A 147 -23.05 4.37 -15.31
N GLN A 148 -22.60 3.50 -14.45
CA GLN A 148 -23.25 2.23 -14.20
C GLN A 148 -24.59 2.43 -13.48
N PHE A 149 -24.63 3.28 -12.47
CA PHE A 149 -25.87 3.64 -11.75
C PHE A 149 -26.88 4.37 -12.64
N LYS A 150 -26.43 5.25 -13.53
CA LYS A 150 -27.30 5.94 -14.50
C LYS A 150 -27.96 4.97 -15.47
N LYS A 151 -27.23 3.94 -15.95
CA LYS A 151 -27.76 2.90 -16.82
C LYS A 151 -28.84 2.06 -16.16
N GLU A 152 -28.75 1.90 -14.84
CA GLU A 152 -29.71 1.14 -14.05
C GLU A 152 -30.89 1.99 -13.57
N GLY A 153 -30.97 3.28 -13.98
CA GLY A 153 -32.05 4.20 -13.63
C GLY A 153 -32.11 4.59 -12.15
N LYS A 154 -31.03 4.36 -11.43
CA LYS A 154 -30.95 4.62 -9.98
C LYS A 154 -30.59 6.05 -9.61
N TRP A 155 -30.27 6.88 -10.62
CA TRP A 155 -29.94 8.29 -10.47
C TRP A 155 -30.82 9.10 -11.43
N GLN A 156 -31.90 9.61 -10.91
CA GLN A 156 -32.73 10.59 -11.64
C GLN A 156 -32.80 11.86 -10.83
#